data_4f89890477d77913d15db57b63828940
#
_entry.id   4f89890477d77913d15db57b63828940
#
_cell.length_a   1.000
_cell.length_b   1.000
_cell.length_c   1.000
_cell.angle_alpha   90.00
_cell.angle_beta   90.00
_cell.angle_gamma   90.00
#
_symmetry.space_group_name_H-M   'P 1'
#
loop_
_entity.id
_entity.type
_entity.pdbx_description
1 polymer ?
#
loop_
_entity_poly.entity_id
_entity_poly.type
_entity_poly.pdbx_seq_one_letter_code
_entity_poly.pdbx_strand_id
1 'polypeptide(L)'
;MKFLISGCSFTQWPEYPGGPNICWPRYFQEQNPQYTVKTVAEAAAGNQYIADSVIRNVSEDRPDHVMVMWSGVSRLDYLTSLEDPAWDALFDSYGFYRRLPGNRLGYIFSGGRMGTWFKNPVAHKMFNEMYKVSSDTSLGYINLMEIVKTQSYLQAQGIPYHFMSYVNYWNDQLEVSRNGDFGVMGNKDLEPIVNSIDFDRWIFSDQEKNGLYELAKHNNDFQADGFHPGNATQAQWAQIISNCFT
;
A
#
# COMPACT_ATOMS: atom_id res chain seq x y z
N MET A 1 -13.53 18.60 -5.12
CA MET A 1 -13.63 17.24 -4.53
C MET A 1 -12.55 17.04 -3.50
N LYS A 2 -12.87 16.29 -2.46
CA LYS A 2 -11.99 15.93 -1.34
C LYS A 2 -11.56 14.48 -1.50
N PHE A 3 -10.29 14.26 -1.74
CA PHE A 3 -9.71 12.93 -1.93
C PHE A 3 -9.06 12.42 -0.65
N LEU A 4 -9.31 11.16 -0.31
CA LEU A 4 -8.53 10.39 0.65
C LEU A 4 -7.63 9.43 -0.12
N ILE A 5 -6.32 9.47 0.16
CA ILE A 5 -5.33 8.61 -0.49
C ILE A 5 -4.61 7.77 0.56
N SER A 6 -4.59 6.45 0.37
CA SER A 6 -3.84 5.50 1.20
C SER A 6 -2.90 4.65 0.37
N GLY A 7 -1.88 4.09 1.02
CA GLY A 7 -0.87 3.24 0.37
C GLY A 7 0.37 3.03 1.24
N CYS A 8 1.44 2.56 0.59
CA CYS A 8 2.74 2.35 1.22
C CYS A 8 3.73 3.49 0.87
N SER A 9 5.04 3.23 0.96
CA SER A 9 6.12 4.18 0.62
C SER A 9 6.05 4.74 -0.81
N PHE A 10 5.41 4.04 -1.74
CA PHE A 10 5.17 4.51 -3.12
C PHE A 10 4.12 5.64 -3.20
N THR A 11 3.40 5.87 -2.10
CA THR A 11 2.29 6.84 -2.00
C THR A 11 2.52 7.87 -0.89
N GLN A 12 3.43 7.59 0.04
CA GLN A 12 3.60 8.39 1.25
C GLN A 12 3.94 9.85 0.94
N TRP A 13 3.15 10.76 1.52
CA TRP A 13 3.38 12.21 1.50
C TRP A 13 2.86 12.83 2.81
N PRO A 14 3.54 13.78 3.45
CA PRO A 14 4.73 14.50 3.00
C PRO A 14 6.00 13.66 3.05
N GLU A 15 7.01 14.13 2.36
CA GLU A 15 8.26 13.50 2.01
C GLU A 15 8.92 12.73 3.15
N TYR A 16 9.51 11.59 2.81
CA TYR A 16 10.42 10.88 3.72
C TYR A 16 11.58 11.81 4.12
N PRO A 17 11.90 11.96 5.43
CA PRO A 17 13.00 12.82 5.86
C PRO A 17 14.31 12.41 5.19
N GLY A 18 14.83 13.25 4.32
CA GLY A 18 16.12 13.07 3.66
C GLY A 18 16.11 12.88 2.14
N GLY A 19 14.98 12.98 1.46
CA GLY A 19 14.93 12.83 0.01
C GLY A 19 14.17 13.97 -0.70
N PRO A 20 14.65 14.41 -1.89
CA PRO A 20 13.94 15.36 -2.75
C PRO A 20 12.77 14.72 -3.49
N ASN A 21 12.37 13.52 -3.09
CA ASN A 21 11.49 12.67 -3.87
C ASN A 21 10.03 12.97 -3.57
N ILE A 22 9.34 13.44 -4.59
CA ILE A 22 7.93 13.80 -4.55
C ILE A 22 7.12 12.58 -4.98
N CYS A 23 6.20 12.10 -4.12
CA CYS A 23 5.30 11.03 -4.49
C CYS A 23 4.11 11.53 -5.32
N TRP A 24 3.51 10.62 -6.09
CA TRP A 24 2.43 10.92 -7.03
C TRP A 24 1.22 11.67 -6.41
N PRO A 25 0.82 11.52 -5.14
CA PRO A 25 -0.29 12.30 -4.59
C PRO A 25 -0.05 13.80 -4.60
N ARG A 26 1.21 14.24 -4.44
CA ARG A 26 1.57 15.65 -4.54
C ARG A 26 1.48 16.14 -5.97
N TYR A 27 2.02 15.39 -6.95
CA TYR A 27 1.86 15.75 -8.36
C TYR A 27 0.39 15.78 -8.79
N PHE A 28 -0.43 14.83 -8.30
CA PHE A 28 -1.86 14.82 -8.52
C PHE A 28 -2.53 16.09 -7.97
N GLN A 29 -2.17 16.52 -6.76
CA GLN A 29 -2.66 17.77 -6.17
C GLN A 29 -2.22 19.01 -6.95
N GLU A 30 -0.96 19.07 -7.42
CA GLU A 30 -0.43 20.17 -8.22
C GLU A 30 -1.09 20.26 -9.59
N GLN A 31 -1.36 19.13 -10.23
CA GLN A 31 -2.07 19.04 -11.51
C GLN A 31 -3.57 19.37 -11.40
N ASN A 32 -4.13 19.22 -10.20
CA ASN A 32 -5.55 19.39 -9.90
C ASN A 32 -5.76 20.32 -8.70
N PRO A 33 -5.40 21.61 -8.78
CA PRO A 33 -5.42 22.53 -7.64
C PRO A 33 -6.82 22.79 -7.08
N GLN A 34 -7.87 22.45 -7.82
CA GLN A 34 -9.28 22.50 -7.38
C GLN A 34 -9.68 21.38 -6.44
N TYR A 35 -8.86 20.34 -6.25
CA TYR A 35 -9.10 19.23 -5.34
C TYR A 35 -8.37 19.42 -4.02
N THR A 36 -8.89 18.85 -2.96
CA THR A 36 -8.21 18.74 -1.66
C THR A 36 -7.77 17.30 -1.46
N VAL A 37 -6.49 17.07 -1.20
CA VAL A 37 -5.91 15.74 -0.99
C VAL A 37 -5.50 15.56 0.46
N LYS A 38 -6.03 14.51 1.11
CA LYS A 38 -5.56 13.99 2.40
C LYS A 38 -4.87 12.66 2.16
N THR A 39 -3.62 12.54 2.59
CA THR A 39 -2.85 11.31 2.45
C THR A 39 -2.68 10.64 3.82
N VAL A 40 -2.94 9.34 3.88
CA VAL A 40 -2.78 8.49 5.08
C VAL A 40 -1.90 7.26 4.80
N ALA A 41 -1.08 7.36 3.75
CA ALA A 41 -0.11 6.35 3.38
C ALA A 41 1.04 6.28 4.40
N GLU A 42 1.65 5.09 4.56
CA GLU A 42 2.76 4.89 5.47
C GLU A 42 3.84 4.00 4.86
N ALA A 43 5.12 4.36 5.05
CA ALA A 43 6.23 3.56 4.55
C ALA A 43 6.21 2.14 5.13
N ALA A 44 6.55 1.17 4.30
CA ALA A 44 6.57 -0.26 4.63
C ALA A 44 5.21 -0.90 4.96
N ALA A 45 4.10 -0.14 4.97
CA ALA A 45 2.77 -0.65 5.25
C ALA A 45 2.37 -1.79 4.32
N GLY A 46 1.71 -2.78 4.88
CA GLY A 46 0.99 -3.83 4.16
C GLY A 46 -0.49 -3.49 4.00
N ASN A 47 -1.22 -4.43 3.43
CA ASN A 47 -2.60 -4.18 3.02
C ASN A 47 -3.58 -4.11 4.20
N GLN A 48 -3.26 -4.71 5.35
CA GLN A 48 -4.10 -4.63 6.55
C GLN A 48 -4.14 -3.19 7.10
N TYR A 49 -2.97 -2.53 7.24
CA TYR A 49 -2.92 -1.13 7.65
C TYR A 49 -3.58 -0.22 6.61
N ILE A 50 -3.32 -0.45 5.33
CA ILE A 50 -3.90 0.34 4.23
C ILE A 50 -5.43 0.31 4.31
N ALA A 51 -6.04 -0.88 4.44
CA ALA A 51 -7.47 -1.05 4.60
C ALA A 51 -8.02 -0.35 5.86
N ASP A 52 -7.38 -0.57 7.01
CA ASP A 52 -7.79 0.04 8.28
C ASP A 52 -7.71 1.57 8.23
N SER A 53 -6.64 2.11 7.64
CA SER A 53 -6.47 3.56 7.47
C SER A 53 -7.56 4.20 6.62
N VAL A 54 -8.00 3.51 5.54
CA VAL A 54 -9.13 3.96 4.71
C VAL A 54 -10.41 3.95 5.52
N ILE A 55 -10.75 2.83 6.16
CA ILE A 55 -12.01 2.65 6.89
C ILE A 55 -12.15 3.71 8.01
N ARG A 56 -11.09 3.93 8.80
CA ARG A 56 -11.08 4.92 9.87
C ARG A 56 -11.28 6.34 9.34
N ASN A 57 -10.51 6.72 8.34
CA ASN A 57 -10.57 8.08 7.81
C ASN A 57 -11.86 8.37 7.04
N VAL A 58 -12.44 7.39 6.38
CA VAL A 58 -13.78 7.51 5.77
C VAL A 58 -14.83 7.77 6.83
N SER A 59 -14.76 7.08 7.98
CA SER A 59 -15.69 7.28 9.10
C SER A 59 -15.60 8.68 9.71
N GLU A 60 -14.39 9.24 9.77
CA GLU A 60 -14.13 10.55 10.39
C GLU A 60 -14.45 11.72 9.45
N ASP A 61 -14.00 11.65 8.20
CA ASP A 61 -13.93 12.81 7.30
C ASP A 61 -14.87 12.74 6.10
N ARG A 62 -15.47 11.59 5.80
CA ARG A 62 -16.29 11.30 4.62
C ARG A 62 -15.77 12.01 3.35
N PRO A 63 -14.75 11.47 2.69
CA PRO A 63 -14.21 12.02 1.45
C PRO A 63 -15.21 11.88 0.30
N ASP A 64 -15.06 12.72 -0.72
CA ASP A 64 -15.84 12.60 -1.96
C ASP A 64 -15.34 11.44 -2.82
N HIS A 65 -14.05 11.07 -2.69
CA HIS A 65 -13.40 10.01 -3.45
C HIS A 65 -12.24 9.38 -2.67
N VAL A 66 -12.06 8.06 -2.81
CA VAL A 66 -10.95 7.32 -2.21
C VAL A 66 -10.05 6.75 -3.29
N MET A 67 -8.74 6.94 -3.15
CA MET A 67 -7.73 6.28 -3.97
C MET A 67 -6.81 5.44 -3.10
N VAL A 68 -6.60 4.18 -3.46
CA VAL A 68 -5.75 3.25 -2.71
C VAL A 68 -4.72 2.63 -3.62
N MET A 69 -3.45 2.84 -3.29
CA MET A 69 -2.36 2.07 -3.89
C MET A 69 -2.01 0.90 -2.97
N TRP A 70 -2.49 -0.28 -3.35
CA TRP A 70 -2.25 -1.50 -2.61
C TRP A 70 -0.77 -1.88 -2.61
N SER A 71 -0.34 -2.39 -1.48
CA SER A 71 1.01 -2.90 -1.28
C SER A 71 1.15 -4.33 -1.80
N GLY A 72 2.36 -4.87 -1.77
CA GLY A 72 2.62 -6.25 -2.17
C GLY A 72 1.91 -7.27 -1.28
N VAL A 73 1.55 -8.39 -1.91
CA VAL A 73 0.83 -9.49 -1.23
C VAL A 73 1.71 -10.30 -0.27
N SER A 74 3.01 -10.05 -0.25
CA SER A 74 3.95 -10.68 0.69
C SER A 74 4.04 -9.96 2.04
N ARG A 75 3.44 -8.77 2.19
CA ARG A 75 3.59 -7.97 3.41
C ARG A 75 2.64 -8.41 4.51
N LEU A 76 3.15 -8.37 5.73
CA LEU A 76 2.41 -8.59 6.96
C LEU A 76 2.46 -7.33 7.83
N ASP A 77 1.32 -6.99 8.39
CA ASP A 77 1.18 -5.96 9.41
C ASP A 77 0.76 -6.63 10.72
N TYR A 78 1.27 -6.15 11.83
CA TYR A 78 0.89 -6.62 13.15
C TYR A 78 0.29 -5.47 13.95
N LEU A 79 -1.01 -5.56 14.22
CA LEU A 79 -1.71 -4.64 15.11
C LEU A 79 -1.48 -5.06 16.56
N THR A 80 -1.01 -4.15 17.39
CA THR A 80 -0.77 -4.40 18.81
C THR A 80 -1.33 -3.31 19.69
N SER A 81 -1.55 -3.66 20.98
CA SER A 81 -1.87 -2.69 22.02
C SER A 81 -0.61 -1.99 22.51
N LEU A 82 -0.68 -0.68 22.70
CA LEU A 82 0.38 0.15 23.27
C LEU A 82 0.20 0.41 24.78
N GLU A 83 -0.77 -0.26 25.40
CA GLU A 83 -1.02 -0.16 26.84
C GLU A 83 0.07 -0.88 27.67
N ASP A 84 0.81 -1.82 27.05
CA ASP A 84 1.97 -2.46 27.66
C ASP A 84 3.23 -1.62 27.41
N PRO A 85 3.91 -1.12 28.46
CA PRO A 85 5.14 -0.32 28.33
C PRO A 85 6.26 -1.01 27.54
N ALA A 86 6.31 -2.35 27.54
CA ALA A 86 7.29 -3.09 26.74
C ALA A 86 7.06 -2.93 25.24
N TRP A 87 5.81 -2.87 24.80
CA TRP A 87 5.47 -2.61 23.40
C TRP A 87 5.69 -1.14 23.02
N ASP A 88 5.40 -0.22 23.94
CA ASP A 88 5.63 1.22 23.70
C ASP A 88 7.12 1.53 23.47
N ALA A 89 8.00 0.95 24.30
CA ALA A 89 9.45 1.05 24.11
C ALA A 89 9.96 0.39 22.82
N LEU A 90 9.30 -0.69 22.36
CA LEU A 90 9.59 -1.35 21.10
C LEU A 90 9.25 -0.44 19.91
N PHE A 91 8.14 0.30 19.98
CA PHE A 91 7.69 1.19 18.93
C PHE A 91 8.70 2.31 18.66
N ASP A 92 9.23 2.95 19.69
CA ASP A 92 10.18 4.06 19.53
C ASP A 92 11.53 3.62 18.94
N SER A 93 11.89 2.34 19.05
CA SER A 93 13.14 1.79 18.52
C SER A 93 13.05 1.18 17.11
N TYR A 94 11.83 1.05 16.56
CA TYR A 94 11.62 0.18 15.41
C TYR A 94 11.70 0.84 14.03
N GLY A 95 11.36 2.09 13.86
CA GLY A 95 11.47 2.80 12.59
C GLY A 95 10.38 2.54 11.53
N PHE A 96 9.65 1.41 11.58
CA PHE A 96 8.54 1.08 10.68
C PHE A 96 7.28 0.72 11.47
N TYR A 97 6.68 1.74 12.05
CA TYR A 97 5.47 1.61 12.84
C TYR A 97 4.56 2.82 12.66
N ARG A 98 3.29 2.66 12.97
CA ARG A 98 2.33 3.75 13.02
C ARG A 98 1.48 3.64 14.27
N ARG A 99 1.52 4.67 15.12
CA ARG A 99 0.55 4.85 16.21
C ARG A 99 -0.79 5.26 15.62
N LEU A 100 -1.86 4.63 16.05
CA LEU A 100 -3.21 5.03 15.67
C LEU A 100 -3.71 6.18 16.59
N PRO A 101 -4.72 6.97 16.14
CA PRO A 101 -5.33 7.99 16.96
C PRO A 101 -5.79 7.42 18.31
N GLY A 102 -5.55 8.17 19.40
CA GLY A 102 -5.84 7.73 20.77
C GLY A 102 -4.70 6.98 21.45
N ASN A 103 -3.58 6.70 20.76
CA ASN A 103 -2.34 6.10 21.28
C ASN A 103 -2.47 4.74 22.01
N ARG A 104 -3.59 4.03 21.84
CA ARG A 104 -3.81 2.72 22.46
C ARG A 104 -3.43 1.56 21.59
N LEU A 105 -3.43 1.76 20.27
CA LEU A 105 -3.12 0.76 19.27
C LEU A 105 -2.04 1.29 18.32
N GLY A 106 -1.30 0.38 17.74
CA GLY A 106 -0.33 0.69 16.70
C GLY A 106 -0.02 -0.50 15.81
N TYR A 107 0.43 -0.19 14.62
CA TYR A 107 0.89 -1.18 13.64
C TYR A 107 2.41 -1.25 13.61
N ILE A 108 2.92 -2.47 13.50
CA ILE A 108 4.30 -2.78 13.12
C ILE A 108 4.26 -3.41 11.73
N PHE A 109 5.13 -2.95 10.82
CA PHE A 109 5.14 -3.37 9.43
C PHE A 109 6.30 -4.29 9.12
N SER A 110 6.07 -5.37 8.38
CA SER A 110 7.15 -6.26 7.94
C SER A 110 7.96 -5.69 6.78
N GLY A 111 7.37 -4.82 5.98
CA GLY A 111 7.99 -4.30 4.75
C GLY A 111 8.16 -5.33 3.63
N GLY A 112 7.78 -6.59 3.86
CA GLY A 112 7.90 -7.71 2.93
C GLY A 112 8.77 -8.86 3.45
N ARG A 113 8.66 -10.04 2.82
CA ARG A 113 9.33 -11.28 3.22
C ARG A 113 10.87 -11.19 3.21
N MET A 114 11.43 -10.38 2.33
CA MET A 114 12.87 -10.18 2.19
C MET A 114 13.39 -9.00 3.03
N GLY A 115 12.53 -8.44 3.90
CA GLY A 115 12.85 -7.26 4.69
C GLY A 115 13.97 -7.50 5.70
N THR A 116 15.18 -7.06 5.36
CA THR A 116 16.34 -6.97 6.27
C THR A 116 16.33 -5.66 7.07
N TRP A 117 15.23 -4.92 6.99
CA TRP A 117 15.09 -3.55 7.51
C TRP A 117 14.92 -3.49 9.04
N PHE A 118 14.73 -4.63 9.66
CA PHE A 118 14.41 -4.73 11.08
C PHE A 118 15.59 -4.42 11.96
N LYS A 119 15.66 -3.22 12.50
CA LYS A 119 16.64 -2.87 13.53
C LYS A 119 16.27 -3.48 14.88
N ASN A 120 14.98 -3.71 15.13
CA ASN A 120 14.52 -4.31 16.38
C ASN A 120 14.54 -5.86 16.32
N PRO A 121 15.32 -6.53 17.16
CA PRO A 121 15.47 -8.00 17.12
C PRO A 121 14.19 -8.77 17.46
N VAL A 122 13.30 -8.19 18.27
CA VAL A 122 12.02 -8.84 18.65
C VAL A 122 11.07 -8.87 17.47
N ALA A 123 10.85 -7.73 16.82
CA ALA A 123 10.01 -7.65 15.63
C ALA A 123 10.58 -8.48 14.47
N HIS A 124 11.90 -8.46 14.28
CA HIS A 124 12.58 -9.29 13.30
C HIS A 124 12.29 -10.79 13.55
N LYS A 125 12.48 -11.26 14.79
CA LYS A 125 12.19 -12.65 15.17
C LYS A 125 10.72 -12.98 14.94
N MET A 126 9.80 -12.11 15.36
CA MET A 126 8.37 -12.32 15.21
C MET A 126 8.00 -12.50 13.72
N PHE A 127 8.35 -11.57 12.85
CA PHE A 127 8.02 -11.67 11.43
C PHE A 127 8.71 -12.86 10.77
N ASN A 128 9.95 -13.18 11.12
CA ASN A 128 10.63 -14.37 10.60
C ASN A 128 9.88 -15.66 10.94
N GLU A 129 9.37 -15.80 12.18
CA GLU A 129 8.60 -16.97 12.55
C GLU A 129 7.23 -16.99 11.84
N MET A 130 6.58 -15.83 11.67
CA MET A 130 5.34 -15.73 10.90
C MET A 130 5.55 -16.16 9.44
N TYR A 131 6.62 -15.71 8.79
CA TYR A 131 6.91 -16.09 7.42
C TYR A 131 7.29 -17.57 7.22
N LYS A 132 7.88 -18.21 8.23
CA LYS A 132 8.17 -19.66 8.19
C LYS A 132 6.91 -20.52 8.13
N VAL A 133 5.82 -20.06 8.76
CA VAL A 133 4.54 -20.79 8.79
C VAL A 133 3.54 -20.31 7.73
N SER A 134 3.88 -19.27 6.97
CA SER A 134 3.01 -18.69 5.94
C SER A 134 3.40 -19.22 4.56
N SER A 135 2.43 -19.77 3.82
CA SER A 135 2.57 -20.06 2.39
C SER A 135 2.27 -18.81 1.55
N ASP A 136 2.69 -18.81 0.29
CA ASP A 136 2.31 -17.76 -0.68
C ASP A 136 0.78 -17.67 -0.82
N THR A 137 0.10 -18.81 -0.88
CA THR A 137 -1.36 -18.85 -0.90
C THR A 137 -1.98 -18.19 0.32
N SER A 138 -1.49 -18.47 1.54
CA SER A 138 -2.04 -17.86 2.76
C SER A 138 -1.78 -16.37 2.83
N LEU A 139 -0.60 -15.91 2.42
CA LEU A 139 -0.28 -14.47 2.33
C LEU A 139 -1.15 -13.78 1.28
N GLY A 140 -1.27 -14.38 0.09
CA GLY A 140 -2.15 -13.90 -0.97
C GLY A 140 -3.59 -13.79 -0.48
N TYR A 141 -4.11 -14.83 0.17
CA TYR A 141 -5.46 -14.85 0.73
C TYR A 141 -5.71 -13.67 1.68
N ILE A 142 -4.85 -13.51 2.69
CA ILE A 142 -4.98 -12.45 3.70
C ILE A 142 -4.97 -11.07 3.03
N ASN A 143 -4.02 -10.83 2.14
CA ASN A 143 -3.86 -9.52 1.50
C ASN A 143 -4.98 -9.20 0.49
N LEU A 144 -5.45 -10.17 -0.29
CA LEU A 144 -6.58 -9.98 -1.21
C LEU A 144 -7.89 -9.75 -0.45
N MET A 145 -8.09 -10.42 0.69
CA MET A 145 -9.26 -10.18 1.55
C MET A 145 -9.33 -8.74 2.07
N GLU A 146 -8.19 -8.09 2.33
CA GLU A 146 -8.17 -6.67 2.70
C GLU A 146 -8.65 -5.76 1.55
N ILE A 147 -8.32 -6.11 0.31
CA ILE A 147 -8.82 -5.42 -0.90
C ILE A 147 -10.33 -5.55 -0.99
N VAL A 148 -10.85 -6.79 -0.92
CA VAL A 148 -12.30 -7.07 -1.02
C VAL A 148 -13.07 -6.43 0.13
N LYS A 149 -12.56 -6.49 1.34
CA LYS A 149 -13.14 -5.83 2.52
C LYS A 149 -13.28 -4.31 2.31
N THR A 150 -12.22 -3.68 1.83
CA THR A 150 -12.22 -2.23 1.59
C THR A 150 -13.15 -1.85 0.45
N GLN A 151 -13.14 -2.60 -0.64
CA GLN A 151 -14.07 -2.44 -1.75
C GLN A 151 -15.53 -2.49 -1.26
N SER A 152 -15.88 -3.56 -0.55
CA SER A 152 -17.23 -3.76 -0.03
C SER A 152 -17.66 -2.67 0.94
N TYR A 153 -16.73 -2.20 1.79
CA TYR A 153 -16.99 -1.09 2.70
C TYR A 153 -17.29 0.21 1.94
N LEU A 154 -16.46 0.57 0.95
CA LEU A 154 -16.64 1.79 0.17
C LEU A 154 -17.93 1.75 -0.66
N GLN A 155 -18.27 0.61 -1.24
CA GLN A 155 -19.53 0.39 -1.94
C GLN A 155 -20.73 0.56 -1.00
N ALA A 156 -20.69 -0.02 0.20
CA ALA A 156 -21.75 0.11 1.20
C ALA A 156 -21.91 1.55 1.70
N GLN A 157 -20.82 2.34 1.74
CA GLN A 157 -20.88 3.76 2.09
C GLN A 157 -21.29 4.66 0.92
N GLY A 158 -21.41 4.13 -0.29
CA GLY A 158 -21.67 4.90 -1.52
C GLY A 158 -20.58 5.88 -1.87
N ILE A 159 -19.32 5.57 -1.53
CA ILE A 159 -18.16 6.42 -1.80
C ILE A 159 -17.46 5.92 -3.07
N PRO A 160 -17.31 6.77 -4.09
CA PRO A 160 -16.53 6.44 -5.28
C PRO A 160 -15.06 6.15 -4.92
N TYR A 161 -14.47 5.18 -5.60
CA TYR A 161 -13.08 4.82 -5.35
C TYR A 161 -12.37 4.36 -6.61
N HIS A 162 -11.04 4.46 -6.59
CA HIS A 162 -10.15 3.77 -7.50
C HIS A 162 -9.04 3.07 -6.73
N PHE A 163 -8.73 1.86 -7.15
CA PHE A 163 -7.62 1.06 -6.66
C PHE A 163 -6.49 1.01 -7.67
N MET A 164 -5.31 0.79 -7.19
CA MET A 164 -4.10 0.58 -7.96
C MET A 164 -3.13 -0.27 -7.14
N SER A 165 -2.11 -0.83 -7.77
CA SER A 165 -1.04 -1.54 -7.08
C SER A 165 0.30 -0.90 -7.39
N TYR A 166 1.25 -0.99 -6.45
CA TYR A 166 2.59 -0.50 -6.72
C TYR A 166 3.35 -1.45 -7.67
N VAL A 167 3.02 -2.74 -7.67
CA VAL A 167 3.62 -3.80 -8.47
C VAL A 167 2.51 -4.68 -9.06
N ASN A 168 2.74 -5.25 -10.24
CA ASN A 168 1.78 -6.14 -10.91
C ASN A 168 1.80 -7.55 -10.31
N TYR A 169 1.11 -7.78 -9.20
CA TYR A 169 0.89 -9.13 -8.67
C TYR A 169 -0.31 -9.87 -9.30
N TRP A 170 -0.94 -9.26 -10.31
CA TRP A 170 -1.98 -9.91 -11.13
C TRP A 170 -1.41 -10.82 -12.23
N ASN A 171 -0.10 -10.85 -12.38
CA ASN A 171 0.60 -11.73 -13.32
C ASN A 171 1.07 -13.00 -12.58
N ASP A 172 0.94 -14.16 -13.21
CA ASP A 172 1.44 -15.45 -12.71
C ASP A 172 2.97 -15.57 -12.79
N GLN A 173 3.60 -14.75 -13.65
CA GLN A 173 5.04 -14.73 -13.91
C GLN A 173 5.76 -13.56 -13.23
N LEU A 174 5.23 -13.05 -12.11
CA LEU A 174 5.92 -12.01 -11.40
C LEU A 174 7.33 -12.47 -11.03
N GLU A 175 8.35 -11.87 -11.64
CA GLU A 175 9.72 -11.98 -11.14
C GLU A 175 9.71 -11.52 -9.67
N VAL A 176 10.23 -12.37 -8.79
CA VAL A 176 10.28 -12.11 -7.34
C VAL A 176 10.77 -10.69 -7.10
N SER A 177 9.88 -9.83 -6.64
CA SER A 177 10.24 -8.45 -6.31
C SER A 177 11.24 -8.45 -5.17
N ARG A 178 11.98 -7.33 -5.00
CA ARG A 178 12.93 -7.15 -3.88
C ARG A 178 12.28 -7.42 -2.50
N ASN A 179 10.95 -7.32 -2.40
CA ASN A 179 10.18 -7.56 -1.17
C ASN A 179 9.65 -9.00 -1.05
N GLY A 180 9.94 -9.88 -2.03
CA GLY A 180 9.44 -11.25 -2.06
C GLY A 180 7.97 -11.34 -2.48
N ASP A 181 7.45 -10.35 -3.21
CA ASP A 181 6.11 -10.40 -3.77
C ASP A 181 6.04 -11.47 -4.87
N PHE A 182 4.86 -12.04 -5.04
CA PHE A 182 4.56 -13.12 -5.97
C PHE A 182 3.24 -12.83 -6.70
N GLY A 183 3.03 -13.50 -7.83
CA GLY A 183 1.80 -13.43 -8.59
C GLY A 183 0.66 -14.20 -7.93
N VAL A 184 -0.56 -13.69 -8.04
CA VAL A 184 -1.76 -14.33 -7.47
C VAL A 184 -2.63 -15.00 -8.52
N MET A 185 -2.48 -14.64 -9.79
CA MET A 185 -3.23 -15.25 -10.88
C MET A 185 -2.78 -16.70 -11.11
N GLY A 186 -3.71 -17.56 -11.55
CA GLY A 186 -3.43 -18.97 -11.75
C GLY A 186 -3.41 -19.81 -10.47
N ASN A 187 -3.44 -19.21 -9.30
CA ASN A 187 -3.60 -19.92 -8.03
C ASN A 187 -5.09 -20.21 -7.79
N LYS A 188 -5.49 -21.47 -7.94
CA LYS A 188 -6.89 -21.92 -7.83
C LYS A 188 -7.52 -21.62 -6.47
N ASP A 189 -6.73 -21.62 -5.41
CA ASP A 189 -7.24 -21.34 -4.05
C ASP A 189 -7.54 -19.85 -3.85
N LEU A 190 -6.94 -18.97 -4.65
CA LEU A 190 -7.16 -17.52 -4.62
C LEU A 190 -8.19 -17.04 -5.65
N GLU A 191 -8.49 -17.87 -6.65
CA GLU A 191 -9.39 -17.51 -7.77
C GLU A 191 -10.77 -16.98 -7.30
N PRO A 192 -11.46 -17.56 -6.29
CA PRO A 192 -12.74 -17.03 -5.82
C PRO A 192 -12.63 -15.60 -5.29
N ILE A 193 -11.51 -15.26 -4.64
CA ILE A 193 -11.28 -13.91 -4.11
C ILE A 193 -10.95 -12.95 -5.24
N VAL A 194 -10.05 -13.35 -6.16
CA VAL A 194 -9.69 -12.53 -7.33
C VAL A 194 -10.93 -12.20 -8.16
N ASN A 195 -11.83 -13.18 -8.37
CA ASN A 195 -13.08 -12.99 -9.11
C ASN A 195 -14.10 -12.06 -8.41
N SER A 196 -13.93 -11.78 -7.11
CA SER A 196 -14.78 -10.83 -6.38
C SER A 196 -14.25 -9.38 -6.43
N ILE A 197 -13.09 -9.16 -7.05
CA ILE A 197 -12.50 -7.83 -7.19
C ILE A 197 -13.09 -7.14 -8.41
N ASP A 198 -13.57 -5.91 -8.22
CA ASP A 198 -14.10 -5.03 -9.26
C ASP A 198 -12.95 -4.33 -10.00
N PHE A 199 -12.42 -4.98 -11.03
CA PHE A 199 -11.32 -4.44 -11.83
C PHE A 199 -11.71 -3.20 -12.64
N ASP A 200 -12.98 -2.88 -12.84
CA ASP A 200 -13.42 -1.65 -13.49
C ASP A 200 -13.10 -0.40 -12.64
N ARG A 201 -12.77 -0.60 -11.38
CA ARG A 201 -12.33 0.43 -10.44
C ARG A 201 -10.82 0.49 -10.25
N TRP A 202 -10.05 -0.19 -11.11
CA TRP A 202 -8.61 -0.19 -11.01
C TRP A 202 -7.96 0.71 -12.07
N ILE A 203 -6.90 1.40 -11.66
CA ILE A 203 -6.04 2.18 -12.53
C ILE A 203 -4.72 1.42 -12.68
N PHE A 204 -4.37 1.13 -13.92
CA PHE A 204 -3.13 0.48 -14.32
C PHE A 204 -2.35 1.38 -15.27
N SER A 205 -1.03 1.17 -15.39
CA SER A 205 -0.22 1.91 -16.36
C SER A 205 -0.53 1.51 -17.81
N ASP A 206 -1.01 0.28 -18.00
CA ASP A 206 -1.27 -0.31 -19.31
C ASP A 206 -2.27 -1.48 -19.23
N GLN A 207 -2.49 -2.13 -20.38
CA GLN A 207 -3.40 -3.27 -20.52
C GLN A 207 -2.90 -4.56 -19.84
N GLU A 208 -1.61 -4.64 -19.52
CA GLU A 208 -1.02 -5.78 -18.81
C GLU A 208 -1.22 -5.72 -17.30
N LYS A 209 -1.98 -4.73 -16.81
CA LYS A 209 -2.23 -4.46 -15.39
C LYS A 209 -0.96 -4.09 -14.61
N ASN A 210 -0.01 -3.45 -15.26
CA ASN A 210 1.21 -2.99 -14.64
C ASN A 210 0.96 -1.86 -13.63
N GLY A 211 1.70 -1.89 -12.54
CA GLY A 211 1.68 -0.89 -11.49
C GLY A 211 2.74 0.21 -11.68
N LEU A 212 2.92 0.99 -10.64
CA LEU A 212 3.87 2.10 -10.63
C LEU A 212 5.34 1.64 -10.73
N TYR A 213 5.67 0.45 -10.18
CA TYR A 213 7.02 -0.12 -10.24
C TYR A 213 7.40 -0.53 -11.67
N GLU A 214 6.49 -1.20 -12.39
CA GLU A 214 6.72 -1.60 -13.77
C GLU A 214 6.86 -0.38 -14.68
N LEU A 215 6.08 0.67 -14.44
CA LEU A 215 6.21 1.93 -15.14
C LEU A 215 7.61 2.57 -14.91
N ALA A 216 8.10 2.53 -13.66
CA ALA A 216 9.45 3.02 -13.34
C ALA A 216 10.54 2.17 -14.02
N LYS A 217 10.36 0.85 -14.09
CA LYS A 217 11.26 -0.06 -14.79
C LYS A 217 11.27 0.23 -16.30
N HIS A 218 10.11 0.44 -16.91
CA HIS A 218 9.99 0.82 -18.32
C HIS A 218 10.68 2.15 -18.61
N ASN A 219 10.50 3.14 -17.76
CA ASN A 219 11.11 4.47 -17.90
C ASN A 219 12.60 4.51 -17.51
N ASN A 220 13.12 3.46 -16.90
CA ASN A 220 14.43 3.44 -16.24
C ASN A 220 14.61 4.62 -15.27
N ASP A 221 13.55 4.97 -14.52
CA ASP A 221 13.50 6.12 -13.63
C ASP A 221 13.22 5.68 -12.19
N PHE A 222 14.30 5.41 -11.47
CA PHE A 222 14.31 5.05 -10.06
C PHE A 222 15.06 6.08 -9.22
N GLN A 223 14.71 6.14 -7.94
CA GLN A 223 15.48 6.85 -6.94
C GLN A 223 16.85 6.18 -6.71
N ALA A 224 17.70 6.82 -5.90
CA ALA A 224 19.04 6.33 -5.58
C ALA A 224 19.05 4.93 -4.93
N ASP A 225 17.94 4.49 -4.35
CA ASP A 225 17.80 3.15 -3.77
C ASP A 225 17.56 2.05 -4.83
N GLY A 226 17.34 2.43 -6.10
CA GLY A 226 17.11 1.53 -7.21
C GLY A 226 15.78 0.77 -7.13
N PHE A 227 14.83 1.24 -6.31
CA PHE A 227 13.55 0.56 -6.08
C PHE A 227 12.34 1.50 -6.15
N HIS A 228 12.36 2.63 -5.44
CA HIS A 228 11.28 3.59 -5.52
C HIS A 228 11.33 4.36 -6.84
N PRO A 229 10.18 4.64 -7.46
CA PRO A 229 10.12 5.40 -8.71
C PRO A 229 10.71 6.79 -8.58
N GLY A 230 11.39 7.23 -9.62
CA GLY A 230 11.89 8.60 -9.74
C GLY A 230 10.78 9.62 -9.95
N ASN A 231 11.15 10.90 -9.88
CA ASN A 231 10.19 12.00 -9.93
C ASN A 231 9.42 12.07 -11.26
N ALA A 232 10.06 11.76 -12.39
CA ALA A 232 9.39 11.78 -13.70
C ALA A 232 8.30 10.71 -13.78
N THR A 233 8.58 9.50 -13.31
CA THR A 233 7.60 8.41 -13.26
C THR A 233 6.46 8.70 -12.28
N GLN A 234 6.74 9.29 -11.12
CA GLN A 234 5.72 9.71 -10.15
C GLN A 234 4.78 10.77 -10.75
N ALA A 235 5.32 11.74 -11.49
CA ALA A 235 4.53 12.76 -12.18
C ALA A 235 3.68 12.17 -13.32
N GLN A 236 4.23 11.22 -14.09
CA GLN A 236 3.51 10.50 -15.13
C GLN A 236 2.37 9.67 -14.55
N TRP A 237 2.60 8.98 -13.44
CA TRP A 237 1.56 8.21 -12.73
C TRP A 237 0.41 9.11 -12.29
N ALA A 238 0.73 10.28 -11.72
CA ALA A 238 -0.28 11.27 -11.35
C ALA A 238 -1.10 11.75 -12.55
N GLN A 239 -0.47 11.90 -13.74
CA GLN A 239 -1.19 12.25 -14.97
C GLN A 239 -2.13 11.13 -15.43
N ILE A 240 -1.69 9.86 -15.37
CA ILE A 240 -2.57 8.70 -15.67
C ILE A 240 -3.81 8.73 -14.79
N ILE A 241 -3.62 8.96 -13.49
CA ILE A 241 -4.73 9.08 -12.54
C ILE A 241 -5.62 10.27 -12.88
N SER A 242 -5.03 11.45 -13.16
CA SER A 242 -5.79 12.67 -13.45
C SER A 242 -6.73 12.50 -14.65
N ASN A 243 -6.32 11.75 -15.68
CA ASN A 243 -7.11 11.46 -16.86
C ASN A 243 -8.39 10.64 -16.56
N CYS A 244 -8.46 9.96 -15.41
CA CYS A 244 -9.67 9.26 -15.00
C CYS A 244 -10.77 10.20 -14.45
N PHE A 245 -10.46 11.49 -14.23
CA PHE A 245 -11.36 12.47 -13.63
C PHE A 245 -11.69 13.64 -14.57
N THR A 246 -11.21 13.61 -15.79
CA THR A 246 -11.53 14.57 -16.88
C THR A 246 -12.59 13.98 -17.81
#